data_5563e815b714deabb82ff412d4d6cf9a
#
_entry.id   5563e815b714deabb82ff412d4d6cf9a
#
_cell.length_a   1.000
_cell.length_b   1.000
_cell.length_c   1.000
_cell.angle_alpha   90.00
_cell.angle_beta   90.00
_cell.angle_gamma   90.00
#
_symmetry.space_group_name_H-M   'P 1'
#
loop_
_entity.id
_entity.type
_entity.pdbx_description
1 polymer ?
#
loop_
_entity_poly.entity_id
_entity_poly.type
_entity_poly.pdbx_seq_one_letter_code
_entity_poly.pdbx_strand_id
1 'polypeptide(L)'
;MSECIALIRGINVGRGKRVSMSDLYRLVSDLGHAKVRTLLNSGNVLFECKRPNTAKLSAGIEAAISAKCGFSAMVTVITALELASIIKENPLLNVVKDHSRHLVAFVAKPKLLAPLRPMLKETWTPDALAIGSRAAYLWCSTGILDSKLNLAFARKAGASVTIRNWATVLKLQAASQGMS
;
A
#
# COMPACT_ATOMS: atom_id res chain seq x y z
N MET A 1 -12.72 -17.75 6.42
CA MET A 1 -12.37 -16.33 6.66
C MET A 1 -11.23 -15.96 5.73
N SER A 2 -11.17 -14.73 5.25
CA SER A 2 -10.07 -14.25 4.39
C SER A 2 -9.31 -13.18 5.13
N GLU A 3 -7.99 -13.21 5.10
CA GLU A 3 -7.18 -12.15 5.65
C GLU A 3 -7.09 -10.99 4.66
N CYS A 4 -7.34 -9.79 5.15
CA CYS A 4 -7.31 -8.53 4.44
C CYS A 4 -6.27 -7.59 5.04
N ILE A 5 -5.70 -6.75 4.19
CA ILE A 5 -4.69 -5.77 4.56
C ILE A 5 -5.18 -4.40 4.09
N ALA A 6 -5.43 -3.49 5.03
CA ALA A 6 -5.71 -2.09 4.73
C ALA A 6 -4.42 -1.27 4.77
N LEU A 7 -4.16 -0.58 3.69
CA LEU A 7 -3.05 0.35 3.54
C LEU A 7 -3.62 1.77 3.52
N ILE A 8 -3.41 2.52 4.62
CA ILE A 8 -3.91 3.88 4.77
C ILE A 8 -2.84 4.85 4.26
N ARG A 9 -3.23 5.78 3.38
CA ARG A 9 -2.32 6.76 2.80
C ARG A 9 -2.30 8.05 3.59
N GLY A 10 -1.09 8.59 3.77
CA GLY A 10 -0.87 9.97 4.23
C GLY A 10 -1.23 10.23 5.69
N ILE A 11 -1.27 9.19 6.55
CA ILE A 11 -1.34 9.36 8.01
C ILE A 11 0.04 9.26 8.63
N ASN A 12 0.22 9.91 9.77
CA ASN A 12 1.45 9.89 10.56
C ASN A 12 2.70 10.37 9.82
N VAL A 13 2.53 11.17 8.77
CA VAL A 13 3.61 11.81 8.01
C VAL A 13 3.60 13.31 8.33
N GLY A 14 4.80 13.86 8.62
CA GLY A 14 4.91 15.27 9.00
C GLY A 14 4.14 15.62 10.28
N ARG A 15 3.53 16.82 10.34
CA ARG A 15 2.82 17.33 11.52
C ARG A 15 1.30 17.17 11.49
N GLY A 16 0.73 16.72 10.36
CA GLY A 16 -0.73 16.59 10.18
C GLY A 16 -1.22 15.14 10.22
N LYS A 17 -2.54 14.95 10.20
CA LYS A 17 -3.23 13.65 10.05
C LYS A 17 -2.68 12.55 10.94
N ARG A 18 -2.70 12.80 12.26
CA ARG A 18 -2.22 11.82 13.26
C ARG A 18 -3.34 10.87 13.65
N VAL A 19 -3.03 9.57 13.60
CA VAL A 19 -3.87 8.48 14.11
C VAL A 19 -2.96 7.55 14.91
N SER A 20 -3.27 7.32 16.18
CA SER A 20 -2.54 6.33 16.96
C SER A 20 -2.84 4.91 16.42
N MET A 21 -1.90 3.99 16.58
CA MET A 21 -2.14 2.60 16.17
C MET A 21 -3.23 1.94 17.01
N SER A 22 -3.39 2.34 18.27
CA SER A 22 -4.49 1.89 19.13
C SER A 22 -5.86 2.40 18.65
N ASP A 23 -5.94 3.64 18.18
CA ASP A 23 -7.20 4.17 17.61
C ASP A 23 -7.53 3.50 16.29
N LEU A 24 -6.53 3.26 15.45
CA LEU A 24 -6.71 2.56 14.19
C LEU A 24 -7.15 1.10 14.40
N TYR A 25 -6.57 0.42 15.39
CA TYR A 25 -7.00 -0.91 15.83
C TYR A 25 -8.47 -0.90 16.24
N ARG A 26 -8.87 0.02 17.16
CA ARG A 26 -10.25 0.14 17.63
C ARG A 26 -11.21 0.42 16.51
N LEU A 27 -10.88 1.38 15.64
CA LEU A 27 -11.68 1.78 14.50
C LEU A 27 -12.02 0.61 13.58
N VAL A 28 -11.03 -0.22 13.24
CA VAL A 28 -11.25 -1.39 12.37
C VAL A 28 -11.98 -2.52 13.13
N SER A 29 -11.74 -2.68 14.44
CA SER A 29 -12.46 -3.64 15.27
C SER A 29 -13.94 -3.28 15.43
N ASP A 30 -14.25 -2.00 15.60
CA ASP A 30 -15.62 -1.48 15.74
C ASP A 30 -16.45 -1.66 14.46
N LEU A 31 -15.79 -1.82 13.30
CA LEU A 31 -16.44 -2.20 12.05
C LEU A 31 -16.81 -3.69 11.98
N GLY A 32 -16.57 -4.45 13.06
CA GLY A 32 -16.94 -5.87 13.17
C GLY A 32 -15.93 -6.84 12.53
N HIS A 33 -14.70 -6.39 12.28
CA HIS A 33 -13.65 -7.26 11.78
C HIS A 33 -12.92 -8.00 12.90
N ALA A 34 -12.51 -9.25 12.61
CA ALA A 34 -11.83 -10.12 13.57
C ALA A 34 -10.31 -10.06 13.42
N LYS A 35 -9.60 -10.46 14.47
CA LYS A 35 -8.13 -10.58 14.51
C LYS A 35 -7.39 -9.35 13.99
N VAL A 36 -7.90 -8.16 14.33
CA VAL A 36 -7.29 -6.90 13.89
C VAL A 36 -5.90 -6.75 14.48
N ARG A 37 -4.95 -6.34 13.65
CA ARG A 37 -3.56 -6.05 14.05
C ARG A 37 -3.04 -4.85 13.26
N THR A 38 -2.30 -3.98 13.90
CA THR A 38 -1.58 -2.90 13.24
C THR A 38 -0.12 -3.27 13.03
N LEU A 39 0.47 -2.84 11.93
CA LEU A 39 1.87 -3.07 11.62
C LEU A 39 2.55 -1.76 11.25
N LEU A 40 3.57 -1.38 12.01
CA LEU A 40 4.30 -0.12 11.89
C LEU A 40 3.36 1.10 12.07
N ASN A 41 3.95 2.30 12.17
CA ASN A 41 3.18 3.55 12.36
C ASN A 41 2.67 4.18 11.05
N SER A 42 2.89 3.52 9.91
CA SER A 42 2.57 4.04 8.58
C SER A 42 1.17 3.69 8.07
N GLY A 43 0.29 3.22 8.96
CA GLY A 43 -1.11 2.93 8.60
C GLY A 43 -1.29 1.62 7.85
N ASN A 44 -0.78 0.52 8.40
CA ASN A 44 -1.05 -0.81 7.89
C ASN A 44 -1.87 -1.59 8.92
N VAL A 45 -3.00 -2.14 8.50
CA VAL A 45 -3.88 -2.93 9.37
C VAL A 45 -4.20 -4.26 8.70
N LEU A 46 -3.96 -5.35 9.42
CA LEU A 46 -4.36 -6.70 9.03
C LEU A 46 -5.61 -7.08 9.81
N PHE A 47 -6.55 -7.76 9.17
CA PHE A 47 -7.79 -8.22 9.80
C PHE A 47 -8.44 -9.34 9.00
N GLU A 48 -9.29 -10.13 9.66
CA GLU A 48 -10.09 -11.17 9.00
C GLU A 48 -11.50 -10.65 8.67
N CYS A 49 -12.00 -11.03 7.49
CA CYS A 49 -13.37 -10.81 7.07
C CYS A 49 -13.98 -12.06 6.43
N LYS A 50 -15.30 -12.22 6.53
CA LYS A 50 -16.00 -13.41 6.00
C LYS A 50 -16.11 -13.41 4.47
N ARG A 51 -16.27 -12.25 3.85
CA ARG A 51 -16.43 -12.08 2.40
C ARG A 51 -15.71 -10.81 1.96
N PRO A 52 -14.48 -10.91 1.43
CA PRO A 52 -13.69 -9.74 1.09
C PRO A 52 -14.27 -9.03 -0.15
N ASN A 53 -14.96 -7.93 0.08
CA ASN A 53 -15.22 -6.91 -0.92
C ASN A 53 -14.28 -5.73 -0.62
N THR A 54 -13.10 -5.74 -1.24
CA THR A 54 -12.04 -4.79 -0.92
C THR A 54 -12.46 -3.33 -1.12
N ALA A 55 -13.31 -3.04 -2.11
CA ALA A 55 -13.83 -1.69 -2.34
C ALA A 55 -14.76 -1.24 -1.20
N LYS A 56 -15.67 -2.11 -0.74
CA LYS A 56 -16.57 -1.81 0.38
C LYS A 56 -15.79 -1.68 1.70
N LEU A 57 -14.80 -2.52 1.90
CA LEU A 57 -13.91 -2.46 3.07
C LEU A 57 -13.11 -1.15 3.10
N SER A 58 -12.54 -0.75 1.96
CA SER A 58 -11.84 0.54 1.82
C SER A 58 -12.75 1.70 2.21
N ALA A 59 -13.94 1.79 1.60
CA ALA A 59 -14.90 2.86 1.85
C ALA A 59 -15.37 2.91 3.32
N GLY A 60 -15.59 1.74 3.94
CA GLY A 60 -15.96 1.66 5.36
C GLY A 60 -14.89 2.19 6.30
N ILE A 61 -13.63 1.82 6.06
CA ILE A 61 -12.50 2.30 6.87
C ILE A 61 -12.26 3.81 6.64
N GLU A 62 -12.37 4.29 5.39
CA GLU A 62 -12.25 5.72 5.05
C GLU A 62 -13.31 6.56 5.78
N ALA A 63 -14.58 6.11 5.75
CA ALA A 63 -15.67 6.78 6.44
C ALA A 63 -15.45 6.81 7.96
N ALA A 64 -15.00 5.70 8.55
CA ALA A 64 -14.71 5.62 9.97
C ALA A 64 -13.53 6.52 10.39
N ILE A 65 -12.47 6.60 9.59
CA ILE A 65 -11.35 7.55 9.81
C ILE A 65 -11.87 8.99 9.76
N SER A 66 -12.66 9.33 8.74
CA SER A 66 -13.21 10.68 8.59
C SER A 66 -14.08 11.08 9.77
N ALA A 67 -14.97 10.18 10.21
CA ALA A 67 -15.88 10.43 11.34
C ALA A 67 -15.12 10.58 12.67
N LYS A 68 -14.11 9.75 12.93
CA LYS A 68 -13.39 9.75 14.21
C LYS A 68 -12.26 10.78 14.28
N CYS A 69 -11.54 11.00 13.16
CA CYS A 69 -10.33 11.81 13.15
C CYS A 69 -10.53 13.19 12.53
N GLY A 70 -11.70 13.47 11.91
CA GLY A 70 -12.01 14.76 11.30
C GLY A 70 -11.24 15.09 10.02
N PHE A 71 -10.60 14.09 9.37
CA PHE A 71 -9.93 14.25 8.10
C PHE A 71 -10.11 13.03 7.19
N SER A 72 -10.04 13.25 5.88
CA SER A 72 -10.11 12.17 4.89
C SER A 72 -8.72 11.52 4.69
N ALA A 73 -8.70 10.19 4.67
CA ALA A 73 -7.53 9.41 4.27
C ALA A 73 -7.97 8.38 3.24
N MET A 74 -7.16 8.17 2.20
CA MET A 74 -7.42 7.13 1.22
C MET A 74 -6.96 5.79 1.76
N VAL A 75 -7.78 4.77 1.57
CA VAL A 75 -7.51 3.39 2.00
C VAL A 75 -7.52 2.46 0.81
N THR A 76 -6.47 1.68 0.65
CA THR A 76 -6.40 0.58 -0.31
C THR A 76 -6.47 -0.73 0.48
N VAL A 77 -7.51 -1.52 0.29
CA VAL A 77 -7.61 -2.86 0.86
C VAL A 77 -7.25 -3.89 -0.19
N ILE A 78 -6.40 -4.82 0.18
CA ILE A 78 -6.02 -6.01 -0.59
C ILE A 78 -6.18 -7.26 0.28
N THR A 79 -6.34 -8.43 -0.34
CA THR A 79 -6.29 -9.70 0.36
C THR A 79 -4.85 -10.20 0.51
N ALA A 80 -4.61 -11.11 1.44
CA ALA A 80 -3.29 -11.78 1.58
C ALA A 80 -2.88 -12.51 0.29
N LEU A 81 -3.84 -13.09 -0.43
CA LEU A 81 -3.59 -13.74 -1.73
C LEU A 81 -3.17 -12.73 -2.80
N GLU A 82 -3.81 -11.55 -2.85
CA GLU A 82 -3.39 -10.47 -3.74
C GLU A 82 -2.00 -9.95 -3.40
N LEU A 83 -1.67 -9.81 -2.10
CA LEU A 83 -0.33 -9.44 -1.68
C LEU A 83 0.72 -10.46 -2.14
N ALA A 84 0.45 -11.77 -1.96
CA ALA A 84 1.34 -12.83 -2.42
C ALA A 84 1.55 -12.79 -3.94
N SER A 85 0.49 -12.53 -4.70
CA SER A 85 0.57 -12.37 -6.16
C SER A 85 1.43 -11.17 -6.57
N ILE A 86 1.21 -10.02 -5.92
CA ILE A 86 1.99 -8.79 -6.14
C ILE A 86 3.48 -9.03 -5.86
N ILE A 87 3.80 -9.76 -4.78
CA ILE A 87 5.19 -10.10 -4.45
C ILE A 87 5.81 -11.00 -5.52
N LYS A 88 5.08 -12.02 -5.95
CA LYS A 88 5.55 -12.97 -6.98
C LYS A 88 5.75 -12.31 -8.35
N GLU A 89 4.89 -11.35 -8.70
CA GLU A 89 4.94 -10.64 -9.99
C GLU A 89 6.08 -9.62 -10.07
N ASN A 90 6.78 -9.30 -8.98
CA ASN A 90 7.79 -8.25 -8.96
C ASN A 90 9.03 -8.63 -9.80
N PRO A 91 9.28 -7.99 -10.96
CA PRO A 91 10.38 -8.36 -11.83
C PRO A 91 11.69 -7.63 -11.49
N LEU A 92 11.68 -6.70 -10.52
CA LEU A 92 12.84 -5.85 -10.22
C LEU A 92 13.76 -6.41 -9.14
N LEU A 93 13.47 -7.59 -8.57
CA LEU A 93 14.22 -8.14 -7.45
C LEU A 93 15.71 -8.34 -7.76
N ASN A 94 16.07 -8.57 -9.03
CA ASN A 94 17.47 -8.76 -9.45
C ASN A 94 18.28 -7.46 -9.52
N VAL A 95 17.62 -6.29 -9.59
CA VAL A 95 18.27 -4.98 -9.65
C VAL A 95 18.21 -4.21 -8.34
N VAL A 96 17.35 -4.64 -7.43
CA VAL A 96 17.17 -4.02 -6.11
C VAL A 96 18.34 -4.38 -5.20
N LYS A 97 19.03 -3.35 -4.68
CA LYS A 97 20.14 -3.49 -3.73
C LYS A 97 19.76 -3.11 -2.30
N ASP A 98 18.68 -2.33 -2.14
CA ASP A 98 18.21 -1.79 -0.86
C ASP A 98 16.68 -1.80 -0.83
N HIS A 99 16.10 -2.60 0.04
CA HIS A 99 14.64 -2.75 0.19
C HIS A 99 13.94 -1.46 0.64
N SER A 100 14.66 -0.53 1.29
CA SER A 100 14.11 0.76 1.69
C SER A 100 13.88 1.71 0.50
N ARG A 101 14.62 1.50 -0.60
CA ARG A 101 14.56 2.28 -1.84
C ARG A 101 13.74 1.63 -2.94
N HIS A 102 13.24 0.43 -2.70
CA HIS A 102 12.34 -0.27 -3.61
C HIS A 102 10.90 -0.08 -3.16
N LEU A 103 10.09 0.52 -4.02
CA LEU A 103 8.72 0.91 -3.72
C LEU A 103 7.72 0.03 -4.47
N VAL A 104 6.63 -0.30 -3.80
CA VAL A 104 5.45 -0.93 -4.39
C VAL A 104 4.27 0.04 -4.26
N ALA A 105 3.69 0.41 -5.40
CA ALA A 105 2.53 1.29 -5.49
C ALA A 105 1.29 0.43 -5.73
N PHE A 106 0.51 0.24 -4.68
CA PHE A 106 -0.73 -0.53 -4.68
C PHE A 106 -1.89 0.30 -5.25
N VAL A 107 -2.75 -0.32 -6.04
CA VAL A 107 -3.97 0.28 -6.57
C VAL A 107 -5.21 -0.45 -6.08
N ALA A 108 -6.28 0.30 -5.83
CA ALA A 108 -7.58 -0.28 -5.46
C ALA A 108 -8.22 -1.07 -6.62
N LYS A 109 -7.95 -0.67 -7.86
CA LYS A 109 -8.47 -1.33 -9.09
C LYS A 109 -7.39 -1.36 -10.16
N PRO A 110 -7.23 -2.48 -10.93
CA PRO A 110 -6.21 -2.61 -11.97
C PRO A 110 -6.22 -1.48 -13.01
N LYS A 111 -7.39 -0.98 -13.37
CA LYS A 111 -7.55 0.11 -14.35
C LYS A 111 -6.80 1.40 -13.97
N LEU A 112 -6.51 1.61 -12.70
CA LEU A 112 -5.75 2.78 -12.22
C LEU A 112 -4.27 2.73 -12.62
N LEU A 113 -3.76 1.58 -13.07
CA LEU A 113 -2.40 1.45 -13.61
C LEU A 113 -2.31 1.89 -15.09
N ALA A 114 -3.42 1.93 -15.82
CA ALA A 114 -3.41 2.26 -17.25
C ALA A 114 -2.78 3.62 -17.57
N PRO A 115 -3.06 4.72 -16.83
CA PRO A 115 -2.41 6.01 -17.06
C PRO A 115 -0.90 6.03 -16.82
N LEU A 116 -0.37 5.05 -16.06
CA LEU A 116 1.04 4.96 -15.70
C LEU A 116 1.85 4.18 -16.75
N ARG A 117 1.20 3.33 -17.57
CA ARG A 117 1.87 2.49 -18.58
C ARG A 117 2.74 3.25 -19.59
N PRO A 118 2.40 4.46 -20.05
CA PRO A 118 3.28 5.23 -20.94
C PRO A 118 4.67 5.49 -20.36
N MET A 119 4.81 5.56 -19.04
CA MET A 119 6.11 5.77 -18.37
C MET A 119 7.10 4.61 -18.61
N LEU A 120 6.61 3.41 -18.98
CA LEU A 120 7.47 2.27 -19.34
C LEU A 120 8.27 2.52 -20.62
N LYS A 121 7.87 3.50 -21.45
CA LYS A 121 8.60 3.88 -22.68
C LYS A 121 9.71 4.91 -22.42
N GLU A 122 9.78 5.45 -21.22
CA GLU A 122 10.78 6.44 -20.82
C GLU A 122 12.01 5.74 -20.23
N THR A 123 13.17 6.38 -20.35
CA THR A 123 14.42 5.87 -19.77
C THR A 123 14.60 6.43 -18.37
N TRP A 124 14.68 5.54 -17.39
CA TRP A 124 14.81 5.89 -15.98
C TRP A 124 16.17 5.55 -15.37
N THR A 125 17.08 4.96 -16.13
CA THR A 125 18.42 4.54 -15.65
C THR A 125 19.12 5.64 -14.84
N PRO A 126 19.65 5.35 -13.64
CA PRO A 126 19.82 4.03 -13.01
C PRO A 126 18.60 3.52 -12.20
N ASP A 127 17.51 4.28 -12.16
CA ASP A 127 16.25 3.82 -11.58
C ASP A 127 15.56 2.81 -12.52
N ALA A 128 14.55 2.09 -12.02
CA ALA A 128 13.78 1.14 -12.81
C ALA A 128 12.29 1.17 -12.44
N LEU A 129 11.43 1.03 -13.44
CA LEU A 129 9.99 0.94 -13.31
C LEU A 129 9.46 -0.35 -13.93
N ALA A 130 8.57 -1.01 -13.23
CA ALA A 130 7.76 -2.09 -13.78
C ALA A 130 6.30 -1.93 -13.35
N ILE A 131 5.37 -2.44 -14.17
CA ILE A 131 3.94 -2.40 -13.88
C ILE A 131 3.38 -3.80 -14.02
N GLY A 132 2.88 -4.34 -12.91
CA GLY A 132 2.22 -5.64 -12.83
C GLY A 132 0.70 -5.55 -13.04
N SER A 133 -0.01 -6.56 -12.55
CA SER A 133 -1.47 -6.67 -12.65
C SER A 133 -2.20 -5.79 -11.63
N ARG A 134 -1.67 -5.61 -10.44
CA ARG A 134 -2.29 -4.92 -9.28
C ARG A 134 -1.39 -3.90 -8.60
N ALA A 135 -0.15 -3.74 -9.05
CA ALA A 135 0.80 -2.80 -8.47
C ALA A 135 1.81 -2.33 -9.53
N ALA A 136 2.45 -1.20 -9.25
CA ALA A 136 3.67 -0.79 -9.92
C ALA A 136 4.86 -0.92 -8.96
N TYR A 137 6.04 -1.17 -9.51
CA TYR A 137 7.28 -1.39 -8.78
C TYR A 137 8.31 -0.37 -9.23
N LEU A 138 8.90 0.35 -8.28
CA LEU A 138 9.91 1.37 -8.55
C LEU A 138 11.19 1.04 -7.79
N TRP A 139 12.30 1.03 -8.48
CA TRP A 139 13.62 1.04 -7.87
C TRP A 139 14.20 2.46 -7.94
N CYS A 140 14.48 3.05 -6.79
CA CYS A 140 15.03 4.41 -6.65
C CYS A 140 16.49 4.32 -6.22
N SER A 141 17.40 4.16 -7.18
CA SER A 141 18.82 3.83 -6.95
C SER A 141 19.57 4.87 -6.11
N THR A 142 19.25 6.14 -6.28
CA THR A 142 19.87 7.28 -5.57
C THR A 142 19.13 7.67 -4.29
N GLY A 143 17.99 7.04 -4.00
CA GLY A 143 17.11 7.37 -2.89
C GLY A 143 15.74 7.86 -3.35
N ILE A 144 14.75 7.70 -2.47
CA ILE A 144 13.34 7.99 -2.82
C ILE A 144 13.12 9.47 -3.13
N LEU A 145 13.76 10.36 -2.39
CA LEU A 145 13.57 11.80 -2.52
C LEU A 145 14.27 12.38 -3.76
N ASP A 146 15.39 11.79 -4.16
CA ASP A 146 16.23 12.27 -5.28
C ASP A 146 15.89 11.56 -6.60
N SER A 147 15.03 10.55 -6.56
CA SER A 147 14.63 9.79 -7.74
C SER A 147 13.71 10.61 -8.66
N LYS A 148 14.19 10.88 -9.87
CA LYS A 148 13.38 11.52 -10.93
C LYS A 148 12.18 10.64 -11.30
N LEU A 149 12.36 9.32 -11.33
CA LEU A 149 11.29 8.36 -11.55
C LEU A 149 10.19 8.52 -10.48
N ASN A 150 10.56 8.51 -9.20
CA ASN A 150 9.59 8.62 -8.12
C ASN A 150 8.81 9.94 -8.18
N LEU A 151 9.47 11.05 -8.47
CA LEU A 151 8.84 12.36 -8.63
C LEU A 151 7.84 12.38 -9.81
N ALA A 152 8.23 11.86 -10.97
CA ALA A 152 7.37 11.77 -12.14
C ALA A 152 6.18 10.83 -11.90
N PHE A 153 6.45 9.67 -11.29
CA PHE A 153 5.43 8.69 -10.92
C PHE A 153 4.40 9.28 -9.94
N ALA A 154 4.86 9.94 -8.88
CA ALA A 154 3.98 10.55 -7.89
C ALA A 154 3.04 11.60 -8.50
N ARG A 155 3.55 12.45 -9.42
CA ARG A 155 2.73 13.43 -10.15
C ARG A 155 1.66 12.75 -10.99
N LYS A 156 2.02 11.70 -11.72
CA LYS A 156 1.10 11.01 -12.65
C LYS A 156 0.10 10.12 -11.93
N ALA A 157 0.53 9.42 -10.90
CA ALA A 157 -0.33 8.56 -10.09
C ALA A 157 -1.28 9.35 -9.18
N GLY A 158 -0.86 10.52 -8.71
CA GLY A 158 -1.66 11.37 -7.82
C GLY A 158 -2.15 10.62 -6.58
N ALA A 159 -3.45 10.68 -6.32
CA ALA A 159 -4.10 10.00 -5.20
C ALA A 159 -4.50 8.54 -5.49
N SER A 160 -4.26 8.02 -6.70
CA SER A 160 -4.76 6.70 -7.11
C SER A 160 -3.98 5.51 -6.56
N VAL A 161 -2.84 5.74 -5.90
CA VAL A 161 -1.95 4.70 -5.37
C VAL A 161 -1.63 4.89 -3.90
N THR A 162 -1.39 3.79 -3.21
CA THR A 162 -0.78 3.77 -1.87
C THR A 162 0.57 3.10 -1.95
N ILE A 163 1.63 3.78 -1.52
CA ILE A 163 3.01 3.32 -1.69
C ILE A 163 3.55 2.76 -0.36
N ARG A 164 4.24 1.63 -0.45
CA ARG A 164 5.05 1.05 0.64
C ARG A 164 6.41 0.62 0.10
N ASN A 165 7.46 0.74 0.92
CA ASN A 165 8.74 0.17 0.55
C ASN A 165 8.72 -1.36 0.68
N TRP A 166 9.65 -2.02 -0.01
CA TRP A 166 9.72 -3.48 -0.05
C TRP A 166 9.93 -4.12 1.31
N ALA A 167 10.69 -3.49 2.20
CA ALA A 167 10.86 -3.96 3.57
C ALA A 167 9.52 -4.04 4.32
N THR A 168 8.64 -3.05 4.13
CA THR A 168 7.27 -3.06 4.69
C THR A 168 6.42 -4.15 4.04
N VAL A 169 6.53 -4.33 2.73
CA VAL A 169 5.78 -5.37 1.99
C VAL A 169 6.12 -6.77 2.51
N LEU A 170 7.40 -7.07 2.72
CA LEU A 170 7.85 -8.34 3.30
C LEU A 170 7.35 -8.55 4.74
N LYS A 171 7.33 -7.50 5.56
CA LYS A 171 6.76 -7.57 6.91
C LYS A 171 5.24 -7.84 6.88
N LEU A 172 4.52 -7.24 5.94
CA LEU A 172 3.09 -7.50 5.75
C LEU A 172 2.85 -8.95 5.33
N GLN A 173 3.67 -9.49 4.43
CA GLN A 173 3.60 -10.89 4.02
C GLN A 173 3.83 -11.84 5.20
N ALA A 174 4.91 -11.63 5.96
CA ALA A 174 5.22 -12.45 7.12
C ALA A 174 4.10 -12.40 8.18
N ALA A 175 3.55 -11.21 8.44
CA ALA A 175 2.44 -11.04 9.37
C ALA A 175 1.16 -11.73 8.88
N SER A 176 0.90 -11.77 7.56
CA SER A 176 -0.27 -12.42 7.00
C SER A 176 -0.16 -13.96 6.97
N GLN A 177 1.04 -14.51 6.96
CA GLN A 177 1.26 -15.96 7.01
C GLN A 177 1.22 -16.56 8.42
N GLY A 178 1.42 -15.75 9.45
CA GLY A 178 1.44 -16.18 10.86
C GLY A 178 0.05 -16.40 11.48
N MET A 179 -1.01 -16.42 10.69
CA MET A 179 -2.41 -16.64 11.12
C MET A 179 -2.95 -18.02 10.73
N SER A 180 -2.09 -18.92 10.28
CA SER A 180 -2.46 -20.33 10.00
C SER A 180 -2.55 -21.15 11.26
#